data_163d763ab82f0780dedd6802516659d1
#
_entry.id   163d763ab82f0780dedd6802516659d1
#
_cell.length_a   1.000
_cell.length_b   1.000
_cell.length_c   1.000
_cell.angle_alpha   90.00
_cell.angle_beta   90.00
_cell.angle_gamma   90.00
#
_symmetry.space_group_name_H-M   'P 1'
#
loop_
_entity.id
_entity.type
_entity.pdbx_description
1 polymer ?
#
loop_
_entity_poly.entity_id
_entity_poly.type
_entity_poly.pdbx_seq_one_letter_code
_entity_poly.pdbx_strand_id
1 'polypeptide(L)'
;LNQTFQNFEIIIIYDDLDLFDLDYILEKQKIDKRITVIKNNKNIGAGFSRNKGISISNGKYIAFLDCDDCWHPEKLEKQLNFMKDNKISFSFTSYDVINSKGEIIKNKKAPKKIMFKNLLIDCNIGLSTVILEKRLINDSCQFPNLKTKEDFVLWLKISKKTDLYGIDVSLAKWRKLNNSLSSNFFQKLIDGFRVYNRY
;
A
#
# COMPACT_ATOMS: atom_id res chain seq x y z
N LEU A 1 -4.34 -6.85 -13.22
CA LEU A 1 -3.61 -7.76 -14.11
C LEU A 1 -3.07 -7.06 -15.37
N ASN A 2 -3.65 -5.96 -15.80
CA ASN A 2 -3.33 -5.25 -17.05
C ASN A 2 -2.14 -4.29 -16.92
N GLN A 3 -1.11 -4.63 -16.13
CA GLN A 3 0.10 -3.83 -16.07
C GLN A 3 0.97 -4.07 -17.31
N THR A 4 1.63 -3.02 -17.82
CA THR A 4 2.60 -3.15 -18.93
C THR A 4 3.85 -3.94 -18.50
N PHE A 5 4.30 -3.76 -17.28
CA PHE A 5 5.32 -4.61 -16.65
C PHE A 5 4.70 -5.96 -16.25
N GLN A 6 5.24 -7.09 -16.76
CA GLN A 6 4.63 -8.42 -16.58
C GLN A 6 5.32 -9.32 -15.54
N ASN A 7 6.56 -9.01 -15.17
CA ASN A 7 7.33 -9.85 -14.24
C ASN A 7 7.00 -9.51 -12.78
N PHE A 8 5.82 -9.94 -12.31
CA PHE A 8 5.35 -9.76 -10.94
C PHE A 8 4.53 -10.96 -10.47
N GLU A 9 4.46 -11.15 -9.18
CA GLU A 9 3.52 -12.03 -8.48
C GLU A 9 2.46 -11.19 -7.78
N ILE A 10 1.27 -11.76 -7.57
CA ILE A 10 0.18 -11.16 -6.81
C ILE A 10 -0.12 -12.07 -5.62
N ILE A 11 0.03 -11.53 -4.42
CA ILE A 11 -0.26 -12.24 -3.18
C ILE A 11 -1.50 -11.59 -2.56
N ILE A 12 -2.59 -12.33 -2.50
CA ILE A 12 -3.85 -11.91 -1.91
C ILE A 12 -3.99 -12.60 -0.55
N ILE A 13 -4.00 -11.82 0.51
CA ILE A 13 -4.31 -12.31 1.86
C ILE A 13 -5.77 -12.03 2.12
N TYR A 14 -6.58 -13.09 2.12
CA TYR A 14 -8.01 -13.02 2.40
C TYR A 14 -8.23 -13.03 3.90
N ASP A 15 -8.58 -11.88 4.45
CA ASP A 15 -8.68 -11.63 5.91
C ASP A 15 -10.14 -11.39 6.35
N ASP A 16 -11.11 -11.68 5.49
CA ASP A 16 -12.51 -11.59 5.80
C ASP A 16 -13.05 -12.95 6.30
N LEU A 17 -14.02 -12.90 7.24
CA LEU A 17 -14.77 -14.06 7.71
C LEU A 17 -15.94 -14.39 6.78
N ASP A 18 -16.50 -13.37 6.13
CA ASP A 18 -17.45 -13.54 5.04
C ASP A 18 -16.70 -14.07 3.82
N LEU A 19 -17.18 -15.15 3.25
CA LEU A 19 -16.56 -15.84 2.12
C LEU A 19 -17.13 -15.43 0.75
N PHE A 20 -17.94 -14.36 0.72
CA PHE A 20 -18.69 -13.95 -0.46
C PHE A 20 -17.82 -13.78 -1.72
N ASP A 21 -16.66 -13.15 -1.57
CA ASP A 21 -15.75 -12.89 -2.70
C ASP A 21 -14.67 -13.97 -2.87
N LEU A 22 -14.55 -14.92 -1.95
CA LEU A 22 -13.44 -15.87 -1.95
C LEU A 22 -13.44 -16.77 -3.18
N ASP A 23 -14.58 -17.31 -3.56
CA ASP A 23 -14.68 -18.22 -4.72
C ASP A 23 -14.31 -17.49 -6.01
N TYR A 24 -14.75 -16.23 -6.18
CA TYR A 24 -14.35 -15.40 -7.32
C TYR A 24 -12.83 -15.19 -7.39
N ILE A 25 -12.19 -14.93 -6.24
CA ILE A 25 -10.73 -14.71 -6.16
C ILE A 25 -9.98 -16.01 -6.47
N LEU A 26 -10.47 -17.15 -5.96
CA LEU A 26 -9.87 -18.47 -6.24
C LEU A 26 -10.00 -18.86 -7.72
N GLU A 27 -11.09 -18.49 -8.39
CA GLU A 27 -11.21 -18.65 -9.83
C GLU A 27 -10.15 -17.84 -10.61
N LYS A 28 -9.87 -16.59 -10.20
CA LYS A 28 -8.80 -15.79 -10.80
C LYS A 28 -7.43 -16.42 -10.61
N GLN A 29 -7.16 -17.03 -9.47
CA GLN A 29 -5.93 -17.78 -9.24
C GLN A 29 -5.77 -18.96 -10.20
N LYS A 30 -6.86 -19.67 -10.54
CA LYS A 30 -6.81 -20.77 -11.54
C LYS A 30 -6.44 -20.28 -12.93
N ILE A 31 -6.86 -19.06 -13.29
CA ILE A 31 -6.65 -18.48 -14.63
C ILE A 31 -5.27 -17.84 -14.75
N ASP A 32 -4.77 -17.17 -13.73
CA ASP A 32 -3.49 -16.45 -13.76
C ASP A 32 -2.54 -17.03 -12.69
N LYS A 33 -1.50 -17.73 -13.13
CA LYS A 33 -0.51 -18.40 -12.26
C LYS A 33 0.32 -17.43 -11.40
N ARG A 34 0.29 -16.14 -11.69
CA ARG A 34 0.95 -15.10 -10.87
C ARG A 34 0.20 -14.84 -9.56
N ILE A 35 -1.05 -15.29 -9.43
CA ILE A 35 -1.91 -15.06 -8.27
C ILE A 35 -1.73 -16.19 -7.26
N THR A 36 -1.41 -15.82 -6.02
CA THR A 36 -1.42 -16.70 -4.84
C THR A 36 -2.42 -16.15 -3.84
N VAL A 37 -3.39 -16.97 -3.45
CA VAL A 37 -4.41 -16.62 -2.45
C VAL A 37 -4.15 -17.37 -1.15
N ILE A 38 -4.09 -16.64 -0.04
CA ILE A 38 -3.95 -17.22 1.30
C ILE A 38 -5.08 -16.69 2.17
N LYS A 39 -5.91 -17.59 2.64
CA LYS A 39 -6.97 -17.29 3.60
C LYS A 39 -6.42 -17.30 5.03
N ASN A 40 -6.78 -16.30 5.82
CA ASN A 40 -6.57 -16.31 7.26
C ASN A 40 -7.69 -17.09 7.96
N ASN A 41 -7.36 -17.80 9.05
CA ASN A 41 -8.34 -18.55 9.83
C ASN A 41 -9.24 -17.63 10.69
N LYS A 42 -8.78 -16.38 10.91
CA LYS A 42 -9.51 -15.32 11.61
C LYS A 42 -9.07 -13.98 11.06
N ASN A 43 -9.87 -12.94 11.23
CA ASN A 43 -9.47 -11.59 10.90
C ASN A 43 -8.31 -11.16 11.81
N ILE A 44 -7.16 -10.87 11.20
CA ILE A 44 -5.93 -10.42 11.90
C ILE A 44 -5.62 -8.95 11.61
N GLY A 45 -6.40 -8.31 10.76
CA GLY A 45 -6.28 -6.91 10.37
C GLY A 45 -5.31 -6.67 9.22
N ALA A 46 -5.48 -5.53 8.57
CA ALA A 46 -4.77 -5.17 7.33
C ALA A 46 -3.24 -5.15 7.49
N GLY A 47 -2.73 -4.59 8.61
CA GLY A 47 -1.28 -4.52 8.85
C GLY A 47 -0.62 -5.90 8.94
N PHE A 48 -1.19 -6.81 9.72
CA PHE A 48 -0.66 -8.17 9.85
C PHE A 48 -0.85 -9.01 8.59
N SER A 49 -1.96 -8.82 7.89
CA SER A 49 -2.18 -9.48 6.59
C SER A 49 -1.14 -9.04 5.56
N ARG A 50 -0.79 -7.75 5.52
CA ARG A 50 0.30 -7.26 4.66
C ARG A 50 1.67 -7.83 5.08
N ASN A 51 1.98 -7.90 6.38
CA ASN A 51 3.21 -8.54 6.86
C ASN A 51 3.30 -10.01 6.42
N LYS A 52 2.21 -10.76 6.51
CA LYS A 52 2.13 -12.15 6.02
C LYS A 52 2.40 -12.22 4.52
N GLY A 53 1.79 -11.34 3.72
CA GLY A 53 2.06 -11.27 2.29
C GLY A 53 3.52 -10.97 1.97
N ILE A 54 4.13 -10.01 2.69
CA ILE A 54 5.54 -9.66 2.53
C ILE A 54 6.45 -10.84 2.86
N SER A 55 6.16 -11.58 3.93
CA SER A 55 7.01 -12.70 4.37
C SER A 55 7.15 -13.80 3.33
N ILE A 56 6.09 -14.07 2.59
CA ILE A 56 6.04 -15.13 1.56
C ILE A 56 6.39 -14.63 0.15
N SER A 57 6.49 -13.32 -0.07
CA SER A 57 6.82 -12.76 -1.38
C SER A 57 8.26 -13.12 -1.79
N ASN A 58 8.48 -13.31 -3.10
CA ASN A 58 9.80 -13.58 -3.67
C ASN A 58 10.39 -12.35 -4.39
N GLY A 59 9.58 -11.35 -4.68
CA GLY A 59 9.99 -10.17 -5.42
C GLY A 59 11.04 -9.32 -4.69
N LYS A 60 11.96 -8.73 -5.44
CA LYS A 60 12.91 -7.71 -4.94
C LYS A 60 12.19 -6.46 -4.46
N TYR A 61 11.09 -6.10 -5.11
CA TYR A 61 10.27 -4.93 -4.80
C TYR A 61 8.91 -5.38 -4.29
N ILE A 62 8.36 -4.62 -3.35
CA ILE A 62 7.00 -4.77 -2.81
C ILE A 62 6.18 -3.56 -3.25
N ALA A 63 5.01 -3.83 -3.79
CA ALA A 63 3.97 -2.83 -4.08
C ALA A 63 2.69 -3.23 -3.35
N PHE A 64 1.95 -2.26 -2.85
CA PHE A 64 0.70 -2.48 -2.12
C PHE A 64 -0.48 -1.98 -2.94
N LEU A 65 -1.58 -2.72 -2.90
CA LEU A 65 -2.84 -2.32 -3.51
C LEU A 65 -3.98 -2.71 -2.58
N ASP A 66 -4.73 -1.73 -2.09
CA ASP A 66 -5.96 -1.97 -1.35
C ASP A 66 -7.05 -2.45 -2.31
N CYS A 67 -7.94 -3.34 -1.85
CA CYS A 67 -8.89 -4.05 -2.71
C CYS A 67 -9.94 -3.13 -3.39
N ASP A 68 -10.16 -1.94 -2.84
CA ASP A 68 -11.07 -0.91 -3.38
C ASP A 68 -10.37 0.12 -4.29
N ASP A 69 -9.05 0.06 -4.41
CA ASP A 69 -8.24 0.95 -5.23
C ASP A 69 -7.95 0.40 -6.63
N CYS A 70 -7.45 1.26 -7.51
CA CYS A 70 -7.03 0.87 -8.85
C CYS A 70 -5.68 1.46 -9.22
N TRP A 71 -4.93 0.76 -10.06
CA TRP A 71 -3.70 1.24 -10.66
C TRP A 71 -3.85 1.60 -12.13
N HIS A 72 -3.09 2.60 -12.57
CA HIS A 72 -2.87 2.85 -13.99
C HIS A 72 -2.07 1.68 -14.60
N PRO A 73 -2.36 1.26 -15.85
CA PRO A 73 -1.65 0.14 -16.49
C PRO A 73 -0.12 0.24 -16.51
N GLU A 74 0.42 1.44 -16.60
CA GLU A 74 1.86 1.70 -16.64
C GLU A 74 2.52 1.93 -15.27
N LYS A 75 1.77 1.75 -14.16
CA LYS A 75 2.28 2.11 -12.83
C LYS A 75 3.56 1.37 -12.47
N LEU A 76 3.54 0.05 -12.55
CA LEU A 76 4.70 -0.75 -12.17
C LEU A 76 5.93 -0.40 -13.03
N GLU A 77 5.77 -0.30 -14.33
CA GLU A 77 6.86 0.00 -15.26
C GLU A 77 7.47 1.38 -15.01
N LYS A 78 6.64 2.43 -14.99
CA LYS A 78 7.12 3.81 -14.78
C LYS A 78 7.81 3.98 -13.43
N GLN A 79 7.23 3.44 -12.39
CA GLN A 79 7.73 3.60 -11.04
C GLN A 79 9.00 2.78 -10.80
N LEU A 80 9.09 1.55 -11.32
CA LEU A 80 10.30 0.72 -11.24
C LEU A 80 11.46 1.31 -12.05
N ASN A 81 11.21 1.84 -13.25
CA ASN A 81 12.23 2.52 -14.03
C ASN A 81 12.76 3.74 -13.29
N PHE A 82 11.88 4.60 -12.77
CA PHE A 82 12.30 5.73 -11.94
C PHE A 82 13.18 5.30 -10.75
N MET A 83 12.81 4.22 -10.05
CA MET A 83 13.59 3.72 -8.91
C MET A 83 14.96 3.20 -9.33
N LYS A 84 15.05 2.48 -10.46
CA LYS A 84 16.32 1.96 -10.99
C LYS A 84 17.24 3.06 -11.47
N ASP A 85 16.74 3.99 -12.29
CA ASP A 85 17.51 5.07 -12.90
C ASP A 85 18.10 6.01 -11.85
N ASN A 86 17.37 6.25 -10.76
CA ASN A 86 17.78 7.13 -9.67
C ASN A 86 18.38 6.39 -8.46
N LYS A 87 18.53 5.06 -8.50
CA LYS A 87 19.04 4.21 -7.40
C LYS A 87 18.26 4.40 -6.08
N ILE A 88 16.94 4.46 -6.19
CA ILE A 88 16.02 4.75 -5.10
C ILE A 88 15.42 3.44 -4.57
N SER A 89 15.35 3.29 -3.25
CA SER A 89 14.80 2.11 -2.58
C SER A 89 13.33 2.24 -2.16
N PHE A 90 12.77 3.46 -2.19
CA PHE A 90 11.37 3.74 -1.86
C PHE A 90 10.83 4.84 -2.77
N SER A 91 9.71 4.58 -3.41
CA SER A 91 9.00 5.60 -4.20
C SER A 91 7.49 5.55 -3.97
N PHE A 92 6.83 6.67 -4.21
CA PHE A 92 5.38 6.81 -4.23
C PHE A 92 4.95 7.75 -5.37
N THR A 93 3.67 7.73 -5.73
CA THR A 93 3.17 8.52 -6.86
C THR A 93 2.07 9.49 -6.43
N SER A 94 1.81 10.50 -7.25
CA SER A 94 0.52 11.19 -7.22
C SER A 94 -0.62 10.21 -7.43
N TYR A 95 -1.82 10.55 -6.97
CA TYR A 95 -3.00 9.71 -7.14
C TYR A 95 -4.27 10.55 -7.27
N ASP A 96 -5.26 9.97 -7.91
CA ASP A 96 -6.60 10.53 -7.98
C ASP A 96 -7.48 9.94 -6.88
N VAL A 97 -8.24 10.79 -6.22
CA VAL A 97 -9.32 10.38 -5.34
C VAL A 97 -10.57 10.19 -6.19
N ILE A 98 -11.16 9.02 -6.16
CA ILE A 98 -12.39 8.69 -6.88
C ILE A 98 -13.54 8.42 -5.91
N ASN A 99 -14.77 8.69 -6.34
CA ASN A 99 -15.97 8.31 -5.60
C ASN A 99 -16.36 6.83 -5.87
N SER A 100 -17.48 6.37 -5.32
CA SER A 100 -18.00 5.00 -5.53
C SER A 100 -18.29 4.68 -7.00
N LYS A 101 -18.59 5.69 -7.83
CA LYS A 101 -18.84 5.55 -9.27
C LYS A 101 -17.57 5.55 -10.11
N GLY A 102 -16.40 5.81 -9.52
CA GLY A 102 -15.11 5.91 -10.23
C GLY A 102 -14.80 7.29 -10.80
N GLU A 103 -15.61 8.30 -10.51
CA GLU A 103 -15.39 9.68 -10.95
C GLU A 103 -14.32 10.36 -10.10
N ILE A 104 -13.40 11.09 -10.74
CA ILE A 104 -12.33 11.82 -10.03
C ILE A 104 -12.92 13.04 -9.34
N ILE A 105 -12.73 13.12 -8.02
CA ILE A 105 -13.18 14.23 -7.17
C ILE A 105 -12.03 15.10 -6.66
N LYS A 106 -10.81 14.59 -6.68
CA LYS A 106 -9.61 15.33 -6.26
C LYS A 106 -8.36 14.67 -6.81
N ASN A 107 -7.33 15.46 -7.12
CA ASN A 107 -5.97 14.97 -7.36
C ASN A 107 -5.09 15.28 -6.15
N LYS A 108 -4.23 14.34 -5.76
CA LYS A 108 -3.23 14.44 -4.71
C LYS A 108 -1.84 14.34 -5.33
N LYS A 109 -1.11 15.44 -5.33
CA LYS A 109 0.24 15.51 -5.89
C LYS A 109 1.28 14.96 -4.93
N ALA A 110 2.21 14.17 -5.45
CA ALA A 110 3.37 13.69 -4.73
C ALA A 110 4.47 14.76 -4.74
N PRO A 111 4.99 15.20 -3.59
CA PRO A 111 6.19 16.02 -3.56
C PRO A 111 7.38 15.18 -4.03
N LYS A 112 8.40 15.83 -4.63
CA LYS A 112 9.59 15.12 -5.15
C LYS A 112 10.29 14.25 -4.10
N LYS A 113 10.25 14.67 -2.84
CA LYS A 113 10.95 14.01 -1.74
C LYS A 113 10.29 14.33 -0.40
N ILE A 114 10.21 13.34 0.46
CA ILE A 114 9.78 13.49 1.86
C ILE A 114 10.88 12.91 2.75
N MET A 115 11.33 13.72 3.69
CA MET A 115 12.25 13.30 4.76
C MET A 115 11.49 12.95 6.03
N PHE A 116 12.12 12.25 6.97
CA PHE A 116 11.53 11.89 8.26
C PHE A 116 10.81 13.07 8.97
N LYS A 117 11.47 14.23 9.03
CA LYS A 117 10.91 15.43 9.67
C LYS A 117 9.61 15.92 9.03
N ASN A 118 9.50 15.79 7.70
CA ASN A 118 8.28 16.19 6.98
C ASN A 118 7.11 15.24 7.28
N LEU A 119 7.38 13.95 7.39
CA LEU A 119 6.36 12.94 7.72
C LEU A 119 5.75 13.15 9.11
N LEU A 120 6.53 13.66 10.08
CA LEU A 120 6.02 13.96 11.42
C LEU A 120 4.93 15.03 11.42
N ILE A 121 4.93 15.91 10.42
CA ILE A 121 3.95 17.00 10.30
C ILE A 121 2.72 16.52 9.52
N ASP A 122 2.94 15.89 8.36
CA ASP A 122 1.87 15.45 7.46
C ASP A 122 2.32 14.24 6.64
N CYS A 123 1.43 13.24 6.50
CA CYS A 123 1.64 12.08 5.67
C CYS A 123 0.60 12.04 4.55
N ASN A 124 1.02 12.43 3.35
CA ASN A 124 0.21 12.37 2.14
C ASN A 124 0.58 11.17 1.24
N ILE A 125 1.22 10.14 1.79
CA ILE A 125 1.59 8.93 1.05
C ILE A 125 0.44 7.92 1.17
N GLY A 126 -0.29 7.71 0.10
CA GLY A 126 -1.29 6.64 0.03
C GLY A 126 -0.63 5.27 -0.16
N LEU A 127 -1.09 4.25 0.56
CA LEU A 127 -0.51 2.90 0.53
C LEU A 127 -0.43 2.35 -0.90
N SER A 128 -1.52 2.42 -1.66
CA SER A 128 -1.61 1.91 -3.04
C SER A 128 -0.70 2.66 -4.04
N THR A 129 -0.02 3.75 -3.61
CA THR A 129 0.92 4.49 -4.46
C THR A 129 2.36 4.00 -4.33
N VAL A 130 2.67 3.22 -3.29
CA VAL A 130 4.03 2.89 -2.88
C VAL A 130 4.60 1.69 -3.64
N ILE A 131 5.89 1.79 -4.01
CA ILE A 131 6.78 0.66 -4.32
C ILE A 131 8.06 0.86 -3.49
N LEU A 132 8.53 -0.21 -2.87
CA LEU A 132 9.75 -0.19 -2.07
C LEU A 132 10.58 -1.47 -2.28
N GLU A 133 11.88 -1.40 -2.04
CA GLU A 133 12.73 -2.59 -2.01
C GLU A 133 12.42 -3.43 -0.76
N LYS A 134 12.17 -4.73 -0.94
CA LYS A 134 11.82 -5.66 0.15
C LYS A 134 12.83 -5.61 1.30
N ARG A 135 14.12 -5.37 1.03
CA ARG A 135 15.17 -5.28 2.06
C ARG A 135 14.96 -4.17 3.10
N LEU A 136 14.12 -3.17 2.81
CA LEU A 136 13.78 -2.13 3.78
C LEU A 136 12.86 -2.65 4.91
N ILE A 137 12.17 -3.76 4.66
CA ILE A 137 11.27 -4.40 5.62
C ILE A 137 12.01 -5.56 6.29
N ASN A 138 12.08 -5.53 7.61
CA ASN A 138 12.67 -6.57 8.46
C ASN A 138 11.90 -6.62 9.79
N ASP A 139 12.28 -7.48 10.71
CA ASP A 139 11.57 -7.71 11.98
C ASP A 139 11.31 -6.42 12.78
N SER A 140 12.23 -5.46 12.75
CA SER A 140 12.06 -4.16 13.41
C SER A 140 11.25 -3.15 12.59
N CYS A 141 11.02 -3.41 11.31
CA CYS A 141 10.41 -2.51 10.34
C CYS A 141 9.24 -3.19 9.61
N GLN A 142 8.15 -3.45 10.34
CA GLN A 142 6.92 -4.07 9.88
C GLN A 142 5.72 -3.18 10.19
N PHE A 143 4.58 -3.48 9.57
CA PHE A 143 3.30 -2.88 9.93
C PHE A 143 2.96 -3.23 11.38
N PRO A 144 2.60 -2.24 12.22
CA PRO A 144 2.19 -2.49 13.60
C PRO A 144 0.75 -3.01 13.68
N ASN A 145 0.37 -3.48 14.88
CA ASN A 145 -1.01 -3.81 15.20
C ASN A 145 -1.82 -2.53 15.50
N LEU A 146 -2.20 -1.83 14.44
CA LEU A 146 -3.09 -0.67 14.49
C LEU A 146 -4.25 -0.87 13.53
N LYS A 147 -5.43 -0.33 13.86
CA LYS A 147 -6.60 -0.40 12.97
C LYS A 147 -6.52 0.63 11.84
N THR A 148 -5.87 1.76 12.09
CA THR A 148 -5.61 2.82 11.12
C THR A 148 -4.18 3.33 11.31
N LYS A 149 -3.61 4.02 10.30
CA LYS A 149 -2.24 4.59 10.34
C LYS A 149 -1.10 3.55 10.48
N GLU A 150 -1.36 2.28 10.26
CA GLU A 150 -0.34 1.24 10.26
C GLU A 150 0.71 1.47 9.16
N ASP A 151 0.29 1.99 8.02
CA ASP A 151 1.13 2.42 6.90
C ASP A 151 2.01 3.62 7.28
N PHE A 152 1.43 4.63 7.92
CA PHE A 152 2.18 5.79 8.40
C PHE A 152 3.32 5.41 9.33
N VAL A 153 3.08 4.49 10.28
CA VAL A 153 4.14 3.98 11.17
C VAL A 153 5.24 3.30 10.37
N LEU A 154 4.90 2.50 9.38
CA LEU A 154 5.90 1.85 8.52
C LEU A 154 6.71 2.89 7.74
N TRP A 155 6.07 3.92 7.19
CA TRP A 155 6.77 5.01 6.50
C TRP A 155 7.70 5.79 7.42
N LEU A 156 7.30 6.06 8.66
CA LEU A 156 8.18 6.68 9.66
C LEU A 156 9.41 5.83 9.95
N LYS A 157 9.26 4.52 10.12
CA LYS A 157 10.39 3.61 10.35
C LYS A 157 11.34 3.57 9.14
N ILE A 158 10.80 3.50 7.94
CA ILE A 158 11.59 3.47 6.70
C ILE A 158 12.30 4.81 6.47
N SER A 159 11.62 5.94 6.71
CA SER A 159 12.20 7.27 6.49
C SER A 159 13.37 7.63 7.42
N LYS A 160 13.55 6.88 8.53
CA LYS A 160 14.78 6.95 9.34
C LYS A 160 16.00 6.33 8.64
N LYS A 161 15.78 5.49 7.61
CA LYS A 161 16.86 4.75 6.91
C LYS A 161 17.11 5.29 5.50
N THR A 162 16.10 5.86 4.86
CA THR A 162 16.17 6.40 3.50
C THR A 162 15.14 7.49 3.27
N ASP A 163 15.43 8.40 2.35
CA ASP A 163 14.43 9.37 1.90
C ASP A 163 13.35 8.70 1.06
N LEU A 164 12.14 9.26 1.10
CA LEU A 164 10.99 8.78 0.34
C LEU A 164 10.78 9.69 -0.87
N TYR A 165 10.85 9.11 -2.08
CA TYR A 165 10.81 9.87 -3.32
C TYR A 165 9.47 9.77 -4.02
N GLY A 166 8.93 10.93 -4.41
CA GLY A 166 7.66 11.03 -5.11
C GLY A 166 7.81 11.27 -6.61
N ILE A 167 6.89 10.71 -7.36
CA ILE A 167 6.71 10.93 -8.81
C ILE A 167 5.40 11.69 -9.00
N ASP A 168 5.47 12.93 -9.53
CA ASP A 168 4.29 13.76 -9.78
C ASP A 168 3.55 13.31 -11.06
N VAL A 169 3.20 12.03 -11.10
CA VAL A 169 2.31 11.43 -12.10
C VAL A 169 1.27 10.62 -11.36
N SER A 170 -0.02 10.81 -11.67
CA SER A 170 -1.12 10.05 -11.06
C SER A 170 -1.15 8.62 -11.65
N LEU A 171 -0.65 7.66 -10.87
CA LEU A 171 -0.55 6.25 -11.26
C LEU A 171 -1.43 5.32 -10.41
N ALA A 172 -2.17 5.87 -9.46
CA ALA A 172 -3.12 5.15 -8.63
C ALA A 172 -4.43 5.95 -8.49
N LYS A 173 -5.52 5.25 -8.24
CA LYS A 173 -6.83 5.82 -7.91
C LYS A 173 -7.25 5.29 -6.56
N TRP A 174 -7.35 6.19 -5.57
CA TRP A 174 -7.84 5.87 -4.23
C TRP A 174 -9.34 6.09 -4.15
N ARG A 175 -10.09 5.05 -3.75
CA ARG A 175 -11.54 5.10 -3.65
C ARG A 175 -12.00 5.59 -2.28
N LYS A 176 -12.68 6.73 -2.28
CA LYS A 176 -13.31 7.28 -1.08
C LYS A 176 -14.68 6.62 -0.86
N LEU A 177 -14.78 5.76 0.15
CA LEU A 177 -16.03 5.15 0.60
C LEU A 177 -16.47 5.78 1.92
N ASN A 178 -17.80 5.93 2.12
CA ASN A 178 -18.36 6.53 3.33
C ASN A 178 -18.14 5.65 4.58
N ASN A 179 -18.02 4.33 4.39
CA ASN A 179 -17.85 3.34 5.47
C ASN A 179 -16.40 2.80 5.57
N SER A 180 -15.41 3.49 5.02
CA SER A 180 -14.02 3.04 5.11
C SER A 180 -13.50 3.09 6.56
N LEU A 181 -12.57 2.20 6.93
CA LEU A 181 -11.87 2.22 8.22
C LEU A 181 -11.28 3.61 8.52
N SER A 182 -10.84 4.30 7.48
CA SER A 182 -10.29 5.66 7.55
C SER A 182 -11.35 6.75 7.77
N SER A 183 -12.66 6.46 7.78
CA SER A 183 -13.71 7.44 8.06
C SER A 183 -13.95 7.67 9.56
N ASN A 184 -13.52 6.73 10.43
CA ASN A 184 -13.72 6.82 11.87
C ASN A 184 -12.75 7.81 12.52
N PHE A 185 -13.25 9.02 12.82
CA PHE A 185 -12.48 10.12 13.41
C PHE A 185 -11.86 9.75 14.77
N PHE A 186 -12.64 9.14 15.67
CA PHE A 186 -12.15 8.76 17.00
C PHE A 186 -11.04 7.70 16.94
N GLN A 187 -11.17 6.72 16.05
CA GLN A 187 -10.12 5.71 15.87
C GLN A 187 -8.83 6.35 15.35
N LYS A 188 -8.93 7.31 14.41
CA LYS A 188 -7.77 8.06 13.92
C LYS A 188 -7.06 8.86 15.00
N LEU A 189 -7.82 9.47 15.93
CA LEU A 189 -7.23 10.18 17.06
C LEU A 189 -6.49 9.24 18.01
N ILE A 190 -7.13 8.13 18.39
CA ILE A 190 -6.52 7.11 19.27
C ILE A 190 -5.24 6.55 18.65
N ASP A 191 -5.31 6.14 17.39
CA ASP A 191 -4.14 5.57 16.71
C ASP A 191 -3.08 6.64 16.43
N GLY A 192 -3.49 7.88 16.16
CA GLY A 192 -2.57 9.02 16.09
C GLY A 192 -1.77 9.21 17.39
N PHE A 193 -2.46 9.24 18.53
CA PHE A 193 -1.82 9.34 19.83
C PHE A 193 -0.86 8.16 20.11
N ARG A 194 -1.27 6.93 19.76
CA ARG A 194 -0.42 5.74 19.88
C ARG A 194 0.83 5.82 19.02
N VAL A 195 0.73 6.39 17.80
CA VAL A 195 1.88 6.57 16.93
C VAL A 195 2.91 7.49 17.57
N TYR A 196 2.50 8.68 18.04
CA TYR A 196 3.42 9.66 18.63
C TYR A 196 4.01 9.22 19.99
N ASN A 197 3.33 8.33 20.73
CA ASN A 197 3.83 7.83 22.01
C ASN A 197 4.70 6.57 21.88
N ARG A 198 4.61 5.81 20.79
CA ARG A 198 5.32 4.52 20.66
C ARG A 198 6.37 4.51 19.56
N TYR A 199 6.29 5.39 18.59
CA TYR A 199 7.10 5.35 17.37
C TYR A 199 7.75 6.70 17.06
#